data_97f3224443b2a16ed7e4a350d63206ef
#
_entry.id   97f3224443b2a16ed7e4a350d63206ef
#
_cell.length_a   1.000
_cell.length_b   1.000
_cell.length_c   1.000
_cell.angle_alpha   90.00
_cell.angle_beta   90.00
_cell.angle_gamma   90.00
#
_symmetry.space_group_name_H-M   'P 1'
#
loop_
_entity.id
_entity.type
_entity.pdbx_description
1 polymer ?
#
loop_
_entity_poly.entity_id
_entity_poly.type
_entity_poly.pdbx_seq_one_letter_code
_entity_poly.pdbx_strand_id
1 'polypeptide(L)'
;MAQQKLAKKKLSTIMKEAQYSTAQITVRNTRICVDADNIAKKFGRILRNVYFHNCEISFIELDKAFDEFDDCVFNNVSVTLNKSVNTPYCAFSNKKFNNCKFIWHKDVYELKFYACTLTQTTIDMLYERHLSLINSVVKQSKIAHINQLAFNFERTTFERCLFIQVNFTQAYLAKDVNFNFNTPNACEFVDCSNILSVPPESGAYIGYKIARVYASYPPQTVIVKLQIPAYAKRSSATTRKCRASAAKVLSITSIDGKTHYDTAQSVHDRDFSYVCGATVKVDDFDDNRFRECSTGIHHFITRDEAVQYGTR
;
A
#
# COMPACT_ATOMS: atom_id res chain seq x y z
N MET A 1 -12.10 4.41 -35.12
CA MET A 1 -11.15 5.53 -34.93
C MET A 1 -9.83 5.11 -35.55
N ALA A 2 -9.31 5.86 -36.51
CA ALA A 2 -8.05 5.57 -37.16
C ALA A 2 -6.91 5.70 -36.15
N GLN A 3 -6.10 4.65 -36.00
CA GLN A 3 -4.87 4.70 -35.19
C GLN A 3 -3.95 5.79 -35.79
N GLN A 4 -3.76 6.87 -35.07
CA GLN A 4 -2.85 7.93 -35.48
C GLN A 4 -1.42 7.38 -35.47
N LYS A 5 -0.77 7.38 -36.63
CA LYS A 5 0.59 6.83 -36.79
C LYS A 5 1.57 7.72 -36.03
N LEU A 6 2.15 7.20 -34.94
CA LEU A 6 3.11 7.93 -34.13
C LEU A 6 4.43 8.17 -34.91
N ALA A 7 4.96 9.38 -34.83
CA ALA A 7 6.26 9.72 -35.40
C ALA A 7 7.37 9.03 -34.58
N LYS A 8 8.45 8.57 -35.25
CA LYS A 8 9.63 8.06 -34.58
C LYS A 8 10.60 9.20 -34.34
N LYS A 9 10.98 9.42 -33.06
CA LYS A 9 11.99 10.41 -32.69
C LYS A 9 13.06 9.76 -31.81
N LYS A 10 14.33 10.06 -32.06
CA LYS A 10 15.42 9.56 -31.21
C LYS A 10 15.46 10.39 -29.92
N LEU A 11 15.61 9.75 -28.76
CA LEU A 11 15.71 10.44 -27.47
C LEU A 11 16.88 11.43 -27.47
N SER A 12 18.00 11.10 -28.15
CA SER A 12 19.14 11.98 -28.34
C SER A 12 18.81 13.36 -28.95
N THR A 13 17.79 13.42 -29.80
CA THR A 13 17.32 14.69 -30.39
C THR A 13 16.55 15.51 -29.34
N ILE A 14 15.69 14.84 -28.57
CA ILE A 14 14.94 15.46 -27.47
C ILE A 14 15.90 15.99 -26.40
N MET A 15 16.92 15.22 -26.05
CA MET A 15 17.94 15.63 -25.07
C MET A 15 18.73 16.85 -25.52
N LYS A 16 19.10 16.94 -26.80
CA LYS A 16 19.75 18.15 -27.34
C LYS A 16 18.84 19.37 -27.22
N GLU A 17 17.58 19.25 -27.59
CA GLU A 17 16.60 20.34 -27.48
C GLU A 17 16.43 20.76 -26.01
N ALA A 18 16.35 19.80 -25.07
CA ALA A 18 16.15 20.04 -23.64
C ALA A 18 17.39 20.68 -22.97
N GLN A 19 18.58 20.32 -23.38
CA GLN A 19 19.83 20.82 -22.79
C GLN A 19 20.02 22.33 -22.96
N TYR A 20 19.47 22.90 -24.04
CA TYR A 20 19.60 24.30 -24.38
C TYR A 20 18.33 25.13 -24.14
N SER A 21 17.26 24.51 -23.63
CA SER A 21 15.98 25.17 -23.37
C SER A 21 15.80 25.45 -21.89
N THR A 22 15.46 26.69 -21.56
CA THR A 22 14.98 27.10 -20.23
C THR A 22 13.48 26.85 -20.06
N ALA A 23 12.75 26.65 -21.15
CA ALA A 23 11.30 26.38 -21.16
C ALA A 23 11.04 24.86 -21.22
N GLN A 24 9.88 24.46 -20.71
CA GLN A 24 9.44 23.07 -20.81
C GLN A 24 9.27 22.65 -22.28
N ILE A 25 9.92 21.56 -22.66
CA ILE A 25 9.79 20.99 -23.99
C ILE A 25 8.60 20.02 -24.00
N THR A 26 7.74 20.16 -24.99
CA THR A 26 6.62 19.25 -25.18
C THR A 26 6.88 18.27 -26.34
N VAL A 27 6.86 16.99 -26.04
CA VAL A 27 6.97 15.91 -27.03
C VAL A 27 5.59 15.27 -27.18
N ARG A 28 5.04 15.29 -28.40
CA ARG A 28 3.67 14.78 -28.68
C ARG A 28 3.67 13.72 -29.77
N ASN A 29 2.75 12.76 -29.62
CA ASN A 29 2.43 11.76 -30.63
C ASN A 29 3.69 11.06 -31.20
N THR A 30 4.60 10.67 -30.30
CA THR A 30 5.92 10.19 -30.71
C THR A 30 6.20 8.81 -30.11
N ARG A 31 6.80 7.94 -30.92
CA ARG A 31 7.37 6.68 -30.43
C ARG A 31 8.86 6.90 -30.18
N ILE A 32 9.27 6.65 -28.95
CA ILE A 32 10.64 6.88 -28.46
C ILE A 32 11.23 5.54 -28.04
N CYS A 33 12.39 5.22 -28.57
CA CYS A 33 13.20 4.09 -28.13
C CYS A 33 14.37 4.65 -27.30
N VAL A 34 14.48 4.21 -26.07
CA VAL A 34 15.53 4.63 -25.15
C VAL A 34 16.56 3.51 -25.08
N ASP A 35 17.73 3.76 -25.64
CA ASP A 35 18.91 2.95 -25.45
C ASP A 35 19.78 3.65 -24.41
N ALA A 36 19.73 3.16 -23.18
CA ALA A 36 20.29 3.85 -22.02
C ALA A 36 21.82 4.01 -22.10
N ASP A 37 22.55 3.01 -22.58
CA ASP A 37 24.02 3.04 -22.59
C ASP A 37 24.59 4.05 -23.59
N ASN A 38 24.00 4.13 -24.76
CA ASN A 38 24.46 5.09 -25.78
C ASN A 38 24.11 6.53 -25.42
N ILE A 39 23.03 6.74 -24.67
CA ILE A 39 22.56 8.06 -24.27
C ILE A 39 23.38 8.59 -23.11
N ALA A 40 23.61 7.79 -22.08
CA ALA A 40 24.40 8.18 -20.91
C ALA A 40 25.84 8.56 -21.27
N LYS A 41 26.45 7.86 -22.24
CA LYS A 41 27.80 8.16 -22.71
C LYS A 41 27.90 9.48 -23.49
N LYS A 42 26.84 9.86 -24.19
CA LYS A 42 26.90 11.01 -25.13
C LYS A 42 26.35 12.32 -24.54
N PHE A 43 25.38 12.28 -23.63
CA PHE A 43 24.63 13.46 -23.16
C PHE A 43 24.61 13.63 -21.66
N GLY A 44 25.34 12.77 -20.90
CA GLY A 44 25.11 12.68 -19.46
C GLY A 44 23.76 11.99 -19.18
N ARG A 45 23.39 11.86 -17.92
CA ARG A 45 22.31 10.99 -17.51
C ARG A 45 20.96 11.67 -17.24
N ILE A 46 20.80 12.97 -17.45
CA ILE A 46 19.64 13.71 -16.98
C ILE A 46 18.88 14.35 -18.12
N LEU A 47 17.63 13.94 -18.32
CA LEU A 47 16.65 14.63 -19.15
C LEU A 47 15.77 15.48 -18.23
N ARG A 48 15.77 16.79 -18.42
CA ARG A 48 15.03 17.72 -17.55
C ARG A 48 13.88 18.39 -18.29
N ASN A 49 12.83 18.69 -17.55
CA ASN A 49 11.77 19.60 -17.94
C ASN A 49 11.09 19.24 -19.27
N VAL A 50 10.79 17.94 -19.47
CA VAL A 50 10.09 17.46 -20.66
C VAL A 50 8.68 16.98 -20.34
N TYR A 51 7.73 17.45 -21.09
CA TYR A 51 6.34 16.99 -21.04
C TYR A 51 6.07 16.03 -22.20
N PHE A 52 5.88 14.75 -21.88
CA PHE A 52 5.49 13.73 -22.83
C PHE A 52 3.96 13.61 -22.88
N HIS A 53 3.39 13.73 -24.06
CA HIS A 53 1.96 13.62 -24.27
C HIS A 53 1.63 12.68 -25.42
N ASN A 54 0.77 11.70 -25.17
CA ASN A 54 0.35 10.70 -26.14
C ASN A 54 1.54 10.01 -26.83
N CYS A 55 2.48 9.51 -26.03
CA CYS A 55 3.71 8.88 -26.52
C CYS A 55 3.76 7.39 -26.19
N GLU A 56 4.54 6.66 -26.98
CA GLU A 56 5.01 5.32 -26.63
C GLU A 56 6.50 5.42 -26.32
N ILE A 57 6.91 4.99 -25.12
CA ILE A 57 8.31 5.00 -24.70
C ILE A 57 8.73 3.57 -24.40
N SER A 58 9.74 3.08 -25.12
CA SER A 58 10.33 1.76 -24.92
C SER A 58 11.75 1.91 -24.40
N PHE A 59 12.02 1.33 -23.23
CA PHE A 59 13.36 1.24 -22.67
C PHE A 59 13.98 -0.09 -23.11
N ILE A 60 15.14 -0.02 -23.76
CA ILE A 60 15.94 -1.15 -24.18
C ILE A 60 17.23 -1.13 -23.34
N GLU A 61 17.57 -2.27 -22.75
CA GLU A 61 18.79 -2.43 -21.96
C GLU A 61 18.94 -1.42 -20.81
N LEU A 62 18.14 -1.63 -19.76
CA LEU A 62 18.22 -0.83 -18.53
C LEU A 62 19.39 -1.33 -17.68
N ASP A 63 20.58 -0.87 -17.92
CA ASP A 63 21.77 -1.27 -17.16
C ASP A 63 21.94 -0.52 -15.84
N LYS A 64 21.28 0.61 -15.68
CA LYS A 64 21.20 1.39 -14.42
C LYS A 64 19.90 2.15 -14.39
N ALA A 65 19.37 2.32 -13.20
CA ALA A 65 18.18 3.13 -12.95
C ALA A 65 18.25 4.44 -13.74
N PHE A 66 17.25 4.67 -14.56
CA PHE A 66 17.09 5.96 -15.20
C PHE A 66 16.54 6.92 -14.14
N ASP A 67 17.39 7.36 -13.23
CA ASP A 67 17.06 8.42 -12.26
C ASP A 67 16.79 9.78 -12.92
N GLU A 68 16.63 9.83 -14.25
CA GLU A 68 17.15 10.93 -15.02
C GLU A 68 16.12 11.65 -15.87
N PHE A 69 14.85 11.44 -15.57
CA PHE A 69 13.79 12.31 -16.07
C PHE A 69 13.43 13.34 -15.00
N ASP A 70 14.30 14.31 -14.76
CA ASP A 70 14.07 15.33 -13.74
C ASP A 70 12.97 16.31 -14.18
N ASP A 71 11.99 16.61 -13.29
CA ASP A 71 10.82 17.43 -13.58
C ASP A 71 10.02 17.04 -14.84
N CYS A 72 10.08 15.78 -15.24
CA CYS A 72 9.33 15.31 -16.39
C CYS A 72 7.91 14.90 -16.01
N VAL A 73 6.96 15.17 -16.93
CA VAL A 73 5.57 14.76 -16.82
C VAL A 73 5.21 13.82 -17.98
N PHE A 74 4.59 12.70 -17.62
CA PHE A 74 4.11 11.71 -18.58
C PHE A 74 2.57 11.73 -18.59
N ASN A 75 1.97 12.08 -19.71
CA ASN A 75 0.53 12.15 -19.86
C ASN A 75 0.08 11.32 -21.06
N ASN A 76 -0.81 10.37 -20.81
CA ASN A 76 -1.27 9.41 -21.81
C ASN A 76 -0.10 8.67 -22.49
N VAL A 77 0.82 8.10 -21.68
CA VAL A 77 2.03 7.47 -22.17
C VAL A 77 2.00 5.96 -21.89
N SER A 78 2.28 5.16 -22.92
CA SER A 78 2.58 3.74 -22.76
C SER A 78 4.09 3.58 -22.55
N VAL A 79 4.46 3.05 -21.39
CA VAL A 79 5.86 2.79 -21.01
C VAL A 79 6.12 1.31 -21.14
N THR A 80 6.99 0.91 -22.06
CA THR A 80 7.40 -0.48 -22.25
C THR A 80 8.81 -0.67 -21.67
N LEU A 81 8.92 -1.58 -20.72
CA LEU A 81 10.19 -1.92 -20.07
C LEU A 81 10.65 -3.27 -20.65
N ASN A 82 11.73 -3.23 -21.41
CA ASN A 82 12.31 -4.42 -22.04
C ASN A 82 13.45 -4.98 -21.16
N LYS A 83 14.03 -6.10 -21.63
CA LYS A 83 15.07 -6.84 -20.93
C LYS A 83 16.24 -5.95 -20.53
N SER A 84 16.68 -6.07 -19.26
CA SER A 84 17.98 -5.56 -18.80
C SER A 84 19.01 -6.70 -18.79
N VAL A 85 20.23 -6.40 -19.21
CA VAL A 85 21.32 -7.38 -19.20
C VAL A 85 22.02 -7.44 -17.85
N ASN A 86 22.13 -6.32 -17.14
CA ASN A 86 22.98 -6.19 -15.94
C ASN A 86 22.25 -5.67 -14.68
N THR A 87 21.07 -5.07 -14.81
CA THR A 87 20.28 -4.64 -13.64
C THR A 87 18.84 -5.10 -13.76
N PRO A 88 18.34 -5.85 -12.77
CA PRO A 88 17.00 -6.40 -12.83
C PRO A 88 15.91 -5.41 -12.43
N TYR A 89 16.19 -4.12 -12.28
CA TYR A 89 15.21 -3.15 -11.80
C TYR A 89 15.13 -1.89 -12.68
N CYS A 90 13.95 -1.26 -12.68
CA CYS A 90 13.71 0.06 -13.24
C CYS A 90 13.18 0.98 -12.14
N ALA A 91 13.74 2.17 -12.00
CA ALA A 91 13.34 3.13 -10.99
C ALA A 91 12.98 4.49 -11.61
N PHE A 92 11.92 5.08 -11.06
CA PHE A 92 11.50 6.44 -11.37
C PHE A 92 11.43 7.25 -10.09
N SER A 93 12.08 8.41 -10.06
CA SER A 93 12.11 9.30 -8.90
C SER A 93 11.54 10.67 -9.25
N ASN A 94 10.68 11.23 -8.37
CA ASN A 94 10.09 12.56 -8.53
C ASN A 94 9.32 12.77 -9.85
N LYS A 95 8.53 11.79 -10.28
CA LYS A 95 7.80 11.84 -11.57
C LYS A 95 6.30 11.94 -11.38
N LYS A 96 5.65 12.53 -12.41
CA LYS A 96 4.19 12.55 -12.52
C LYS A 96 3.75 11.75 -13.73
N PHE A 97 2.93 10.72 -13.49
CA PHE A 97 2.33 9.87 -14.50
C PHE A 97 0.81 10.05 -14.48
N ASN A 98 0.25 10.54 -15.58
CA ASN A 98 -1.19 10.73 -15.73
C ASN A 98 -1.70 9.89 -16.89
N ASN A 99 -2.70 9.06 -16.67
CA ASN A 99 -3.26 8.15 -17.67
C ASN A 99 -2.20 7.34 -18.39
N CYS A 100 -1.27 6.76 -17.63
CA CYS A 100 -0.16 5.98 -18.17
C CYS A 100 -0.43 4.47 -18.04
N LYS A 101 0.21 3.71 -18.91
CA LYS A 101 0.23 2.25 -18.83
C LYS A 101 1.67 1.75 -18.82
N PHE A 102 2.01 0.97 -17.80
CA PHE A 102 3.29 0.29 -17.71
C PHE A 102 3.13 -1.13 -18.25
N ILE A 103 3.96 -1.46 -19.23
CA ILE A 103 4.05 -2.79 -19.86
C ILE A 103 5.50 -3.24 -19.69
N TRP A 104 5.75 -4.34 -19.03
CA TRP A 104 7.11 -4.80 -18.82
C TRP A 104 7.38 -6.21 -19.32
N HIS A 105 8.62 -6.43 -19.71
CA HIS A 105 9.10 -7.71 -20.15
C HIS A 105 9.34 -8.65 -18.96
N LYS A 106 9.21 -9.95 -19.18
CA LYS A 106 9.40 -10.99 -18.17
C LYS A 106 10.76 -10.96 -17.45
N ASP A 107 11.76 -10.32 -18.02
CA ASP A 107 13.12 -10.25 -17.45
C ASP A 107 13.36 -9.00 -16.59
N VAL A 108 12.39 -8.09 -16.47
CA VAL A 108 12.46 -6.95 -15.53
C VAL A 108 11.98 -7.43 -14.17
N TYR A 109 12.88 -7.48 -13.19
CA TYR A 109 12.60 -8.06 -11.89
C TYR A 109 11.87 -7.12 -10.94
N GLU A 110 12.22 -5.83 -10.93
CA GLU A 110 11.62 -4.84 -10.03
C GLU A 110 11.26 -3.55 -10.77
N LEU A 111 10.08 -3.01 -10.47
CA LEU A 111 9.68 -1.65 -10.83
C LEU A 111 9.54 -0.81 -9.56
N LYS A 112 10.28 0.28 -9.50
CA LYS A 112 10.36 1.14 -8.33
C LYS A 112 9.93 2.57 -8.65
N PHE A 113 9.03 3.11 -7.83
CA PHE A 113 8.63 4.52 -7.85
C PHE A 113 8.99 5.16 -6.53
N TYR A 114 9.76 6.22 -6.56
CA TYR A 114 10.15 7.00 -5.40
C TYR A 114 9.69 8.44 -5.53
N ALA A 115 8.93 8.95 -4.56
CA ALA A 115 8.37 10.31 -4.57
C ALA A 115 7.57 10.63 -5.86
N CYS A 116 6.88 9.64 -6.41
CA CYS A 116 6.12 9.78 -7.64
C CYS A 116 4.63 10.04 -7.38
N THR A 117 3.97 10.69 -8.36
CA THR A 117 2.53 10.79 -8.42
C THR A 117 2.01 10.03 -9.63
N LEU A 118 1.15 9.03 -9.39
CA LEU A 118 0.51 8.23 -10.44
C LEU A 118 -0.99 8.49 -10.38
N THR A 119 -1.55 8.97 -11.48
CA THR A 119 -3.00 9.25 -11.58
C THR A 119 -3.57 8.53 -12.79
N GLN A 120 -4.69 7.84 -12.65
CA GLN A 120 -5.35 7.08 -13.72
C GLN A 120 -4.38 6.12 -14.45
N THR A 121 -3.39 5.61 -13.71
CA THR A 121 -2.29 4.81 -14.26
C THR A 121 -2.55 3.32 -14.04
N THR A 122 -2.22 2.50 -15.05
CA THR A 122 -2.32 1.05 -14.95
C THR A 122 -0.93 0.45 -14.79
N ILE A 123 -0.75 -0.32 -13.71
CA ILE A 123 0.42 -1.18 -13.45
C ILE A 123 -0.10 -2.61 -13.45
N ASP A 124 0.24 -3.38 -14.49
CA ASP A 124 -0.21 -4.75 -14.67
C ASP A 124 0.99 -5.70 -14.66
N MET A 125 1.09 -6.52 -13.61
CA MET A 125 2.24 -7.36 -13.33
C MET A 125 1.98 -8.82 -13.74
N LEU A 126 1.80 -9.07 -15.02
CA LEU A 126 1.52 -10.40 -15.58
C LEU A 126 2.55 -11.49 -15.21
N TYR A 127 3.68 -11.12 -14.64
CA TYR A 127 4.76 -12.01 -14.24
C TYR A 127 5.12 -11.78 -12.76
N GLU A 128 5.68 -12.79 -12.11
CA GLU A 128 6.13 -12.74 -10.71
C GLU A 128 7.30 -11.76 -10.52
N ARG A 129 7.01 -10.53 -10.05
CA ARG A 129 7.98 -9.44 -9.98
C ARG A 129 7.72 -8.54 -8.77
N HIS A 130 8.70 -7.69 -8.45
CA HIS A 130 8.62 -6.75 -7.36
C HIS A 130 8.10 -5.39 -7.81
N LEU A 131 7.17 -4.82 -7.05
CA LEU A 131 6.73 -3.44 -7.17
C LEU A 131 7.07 -2.68 -5.89
N SER A 132 7.85 -1.62 -6.01
CA SER A 132 8.13 -0.72 -4.89
C SER A 132 7.53 0.66 -5.12
N LEU A 133 6.73 1.14 -4.17
CA LEU A 133 6.15 2.47 -4.14
C LEU A 133 6.54 3.13 -2.82
N ILE A 134 7.41 4.13 -2.89
CA ILE A 134 7.99 4.77 -1.70
C ILE A 134 7.75 6.27 -1.78
N ASN A 135 7.26 6.87 -0.70
CA ASN A 135 6.92 8.31 -0.62
C ASN A 135 6.01 8.77 -1.77
N SER A 136 5.12 7.92 -2.26
CA SER A 136 4.40 8.15 -3.50
C SER A 136 2.90 8.35 -3.26
N VAL A 137 2.22 8.97 -4.24
CA VAL A 137 0.77 9.15 -4.24
C VAL A 137 0.19 8.49 -5.49
N VAL A 138 -0.77 7.59 -5.28
CA VAL A 138 -1.39 6.83 -6.36
C VAL A 138 -2.90 7.09 -6.31
N LYS A 139 -3.46 7.63 -7.40
CA LYS A 139 -4.87 8.04 -7.46
C LYS A 139 -5.58 7.41 -8.67
N GLN A 140 -6.82 6.94 -8.46
CA GLN A 140 -7.69 6.44 -9.53
C GLN A 140 -6.98 5.44 -10.47
N SER A 141 -6.09 4.64 -9.91
CA SER A 141 -5.17 3.80 -10.68
C SER A 141 -5.48 2.32 -10.46
N LYS A 142 -5.05 1.49 -11.43
CA LYS A 142 -5.18 0.04 -11.37
C LYS A 142 -3.84 -0.62 -11.11
N ILE A 143 -3.80 -1.50 -10.11
CA ILE A 143 -2.64 -2.37 -9.81
C ILE A 143 -3.15 -3.81 -9.86
N ALA A 144 -2.56 -4.65 -10.71
CA ALA A 144 -3.09 -5.98 -10.95
C ALA A 144 -2.01 -7.07 -11.04
N HIS A 145 -2.43 -8.32 -10.76
CA HIS A 145 -1.69 -9.57 -10.99
C HIS A 145 -0.35 -9.67 -10.24
N ILE A 146 -0.32 -9.31 -8.94
CA ILE A 146 0.85 -9.49 -8.08
C ILE A 146 0.67 -10.79 -7.29
N ASN A 147 1.24 -11.90 -7.74
CA ASN A 147 0.89 -13.22 -7.22
C ASN A 147 1.87 -13.82 -6.19
N GLN A 148 3.17 -13.61 -6.29
CA GLN A 148 4.10 -14.41 -5.46
C GLN A 148 5.25 -13.64 -4.83
N LEU A 149 5.68 -12.51 -5.34
CA LEU A 149 6.86 -11.83 -4.82
C LEU A 149 6.51 -10.54 -4.10
N ALA A 150 7.36 -10.19 -3.14
CA ALA A 150 7.15 -9.08 -2.26
C ALA A 150 6.96 -7.77 -3.02
N PHE A 151 5.94 -7.02 -2.68
CA PHE A 151 5.90 -5.61 -3.00
C PHE A 151 6.23 -4.80 -1.74
N ASN A 152 6.90 -3.67 -1.95
CA ASN A 152 7.27 -2.76 -0.89
C ASN A 152 6.51 -1.45 -1.05
N PHE A 153 5.57 -1.19 -0.14
CA PHE A 153 4.90 0.10 -0.05
C PHE A 153 5.33 0.80 1.23
N GLU A 154 5.87 1.98 1.09
CA GLU A 154 6.35 2.78 2.21
C GLU A 154 5.92 4.23 2.04
N ARG A 155 5.31 4.84 3.08
CA ARG A 155 4.83 6.24 3.06
C ARG A 155 4.08 6.59 1.77
N THR A 156 3.21 5.67 1.33
CA THR A 156 2.48 5.78 0.07
C THR A 156 1.00 5.84 0.33
N THR A 157 0.33 6.79 -0.31
CA THR A 157 -1.12 6.96 -0.24
C THR A 157 -1.78 6.48 -1.52
N PHE A 158 -2.80 5.65 -1.39
CA PHE A 158 -3.65 5.18 -2.46
C PHE A 158 -5.05 5.78 -2.31
N GLU A 159 -5.54 6.45 -3.36
CA GLU A 159 -6.87 7.06 -3.38
C GLU A 159 -7.67 6.52 -4.57
N ARG A 160 -8.84 5.92 -4.32
CA ARG A 160 -9.74 5.36 -5.37
C ARG A 160 -9.00 4.42 -6.32
N CYS A 161 -8.07 3.62 -5.80
CA CYS A 161 -7.32 2.67 -6.60
C CYS A 161 -8.02 1.32 -6.62
N LEU A 162 -7.85 0.58 -7.72
CA LEU A 162 -8.37 -0.75 -7.91
C LEU A 162 -7.21 -1.76 -7.88
N PHE A 163 -7.24 -2.65 -6.90
CA PHE A 163 -6.32 -3.79 -6.79
C PHE A 163 -7.02 -5.05 -7.29
N ILE A 164 -6.44 -5.75 -8.27
CA ILE A 164 -7.01 -6.98 -8.83
C ILE A 164 -5.99 -8.11 -8.72
N GLN A 165 -6.41 -9.22 -8.14
CA GLN A 165 -5.58 -10.42 -8.02
C GLN A 165 -4.20 -10.12 -7.41
N VAL A 166 -4.18 -9.38 -6.31
CA VAL A 166 -2.97 -9.04 -5.56
C VAL A 166 -2.91 -9.93 -4.32
N ASN A 167 -1.80 -10.64 -4.16
CA ASN A 167 -1.53 -11.43 -2.95
C ASN A 167 -0.73 -10.62 -1.94
N PHE A 168 -1.34 -10.29 -0.81
CA PHE A 168 -0.74 -9.47 0.24
C PHE A 168 0.09 -10.27 1.27
N THR A 169 0.27 -11.59 1.10
CA THR A 169 0.99 -12.44 2.08
C THR A 169 2.43 -11.99 2.31
N GLN A 170 3.10 -11.55 1.25
CA GLN A 170 4.52 -11.15 1.30
C GLN A 170 4.69 -9.65 1.13
N ALA A 171 3.62 -8.89 1.35
CA ALA A 171 3.67 -7.44 1.28
C ALA A 171 4.51 -6.88 2.42
N TYR A 172 5.58 -6.19 2.08
CA TYR A 172 6.24 -5.31 3.03
C TYR A 172 5.49 -3.98 3.04
N LEU A 173 4.57 -3.86 4.00
CA LEU A 173 3.81 -2.64 4.23
C LEU A 173 4.50 -1.88 5.37
N ALA A 174 5.45 -1.04 5.01
CA ALA A 174 6.16 -0.19 5.95
C ALA A 174 5.22 0.87 6.57
N LYS A 175 5.76 1.64 7.49
CA LYS A 175 5.02 2.73 8.15
C LYS A 175 4.37 3.66 7.12
N ASP A 176 3.18 4.16 7.47
CA ASP A 176 2.49 5.24 6.75
C ASP A 176 1.95 4.88 5.35
N VAL A 177 1.60 3.61 5.12
CA VAL A 177 0.82 3.23 3.94
C VAL A 177 -0.66 3.46 4.21
N ASN A 178 -1.32 4.22 3.35
CA ASN A 178 -2.72 4.58 3.48
C ASN A 178 -3.52 4.13 2.24
N PHE A 179 -4.48 3.23 2.43
CA PHE A 179 -5.42 2.77 1.39
C PHE A 179 -6.78 3.47 1.46
N ASN A 180 -6.92 4.49 2.31
CA ASN A 180 -8.16 5.25 2.50
C ASN A 180 -9.40 4.37 2.78
N PHE A 181 -9.24 3.29 3.51
CA PHE A 181 -10.39 2.46 3.92
C PHE A 181 -11.43 3.32 4.66
N ASN A 182 -12.70 3.06 4.40
CA ASN A 182 -13.83 3.73 5.04
C ASN A 182 -13.98 5.24 4.73
N THR A 183 -13.39 5.73 3.66
CA THR A 183 -13.57 7.12 3.18
C THR A 183 -14.15 7.11 1.76
N PRO A 184 -14.66 8.26 1.25
CA PRO A 184 -15.06 8.38 -0.17
C PRO A 184 -13.94 8.13 -1.17
N ASN A 185 -12.69 8.10 -0.69
CA ASN A 185 -11.50 7.83 -1.48
C ASN A 185 -10.96 6.40 -1.29
N ALA A 186 -11.77 5.50 -0.73
CA ALA A 186 -11.39 4.12 -0.48
C ALA A 186 -10.91 3.40 -1.75
N CYS A 187 -9.96 2.49 -1.56
CA CYS A 187 -9.53 1.57 -2.59
C CYS A 187 -10.46 0.35 -2.65
N GLU A 188 -10.58 -0.22 -3.84
CA GLU A 188 -11.30 -1.46 -4.09
C GLU A 188 -10.32 -2.61 -4.27
N PHE A 189 -10.73 -3.81 -3.79
CA PHE A 189 -9.91 -5.02 -3.83
C PHE A 189 -10.74 -6.15 -4.44
N VAL A 190 -10.36 -6.61 -5.63
CA VAL A 190 -11.07 -7.67 -6.37
C VAL A 190 -10.15 -8.88 -6.48
N ASP A 191 -10.66 -10.04 -6.07
CA ASP A 191 -9.93 -11.32 -6.06
C ASP A 191 -8.55 -11.24 -5.37
N CYS A 192 -8.39 -10.31 -4.44
CA CYS A 192 -7.17 -10.15 -3.67
C CYS A 192 -7.14 -11.16 -2.52
N SER A 193 -5.97 -11.72 -2.25
CA SER A 193 -5.77 -12.65 -1.14
C SER A 193 -4.98 -12.03 0.00
N ASN A 194 -5.21 -12.57 1.22
CA ASN A 194 -4.51 -12.16 2.45
C ASN A 194 -4.73 -10.70 2.89
N ILE A 195 -5.80 -10.08 2.42
CA ILE A 195 -6.42 -8.98 3.11
C ILE A 195 -7.54 -9.59 3.96
N LEU A 196 -7.26 -9.80 5.24
CA LEU A 196 -8.24 -10.41 6.13
C LEU A 196 -9.31 -9.39 6.53
N SER A 197 -10.55 -9.68 6.22
CA SER A 197 -11.72 -9.03 6.83
C SER A 197 -12.28 -9.98 7.89
N VAL A 198 -11.64 -9.99 9.07
CA VAL A 198 -12.01 -10.89 10.17
C VAL A 198 -13.29 -10.44 10.86
N PRO A 199 -13.46 -9.15 11.22
CA PRO A 199 -14.73 -8.69 11.81
C PRO A 199 -15.80 -8.53 10.73
N PRO A 200 -17.08 -8.75 11.08
CA PRO A 200 -18.19 -8.46 10.18
C PRO A 200 -18.16 -7.01 9.67
N GLU A 201 -18.51 -6.79 8.42
CA GLU A 201 -18.53 -5.44 7.83
C GLU A 201 -19.60 -4.53 8.46
N SER A 202 -20.70 -5.12 8.92
CA SER A 202 -21.83 -4.42 9.54
C SER A 202 -22.38 -5.17 10.74
N GLY A 203 -23.24 -4.50 11.50
CA GLY A 203 -23.85 -5.08 12.70
C GLY A 203 -22.93 -5.11 13.92
N ALA A 204 -23.47 -5.47 15.07
CA ALA A 204 -22.70 -5.69 16.28
C ALA A 204 -22.18 -7.14 16.31
N TYR A 205 -21.01 -7.34 16.91
CA TYR A 205 -20.44 -8.69 17.05
C TYR A 205 -19.69 -8.84 18.38
N ILE A 206 -19.35 -10.08 18.72
CA ILE A 206 -18.59 -10.41 19.94
C ILE A 206 -17.09 -10.52 19.62
N GLY A 207 -16.28 -9.95 20.49
CA GLY A 207 -14.84 -10.10 20.48
C GLY A 207 -14.31 -10.46 21.86
N TYR A 208 -13.07 -10.93 21.90
CA TYR A 208 -12.39 -11.34 23.14
C TYR A 208 -10.99 -10.74 23.19
N LYS A 209 -10.56 -10.36 24.38
CA LYS A 209 -9.20 -9.87 24.57
C LYS A 209 -8.63 -10.33 25.91
N ILE A 210 -7.31 -10.46 25.98
CA ILE A 210 -6.55 -10.62 27.22
C ILE A 210 -6.38 -9.27 27.91
N ALA A 211 -6.58 -9.26 29.23
CA ALA A 211 -6.33 -8.15 30.13
C ALA A 211 -5.71 -8.65 31.43
N ARG A 212 -5.43 -7.75 32.35
CA ARG A 212 -4.85 -8.08 33.66
C ARG A 212 -5.62 -7.48 34.81
N VAL A 213 -5.72 -8.26 35.91
CA VAL A 213 -6.23 -7.79 37.19
C VAL A 213 -5.04 -7.69 38.15
N TYR A 214 -4.79 -6.51 38.65
CA TYR A 214 -3.64 -6.20 39.53
C TYR A 214 -3.97 -6.25 41.03
N ALA A 215 -5.12 -6.80 41.40
CA ALA A 215 -5.52 -6.94 42.81
C ALA A 215 -4.69 -7.95 43.59
N SER A 216 -3.89 -8.79 42.90
CA SER A 216 -2.98 -9.77 43.49
C SER A 216 -1.61 -9.74 42.85
N TYR A 217 -0.61 -10.30 43.53
CA TYR A 217 0.71 -10.52 42.96
C TYR A 217 1.02 -12.03 42.89
N PRO A 218 1.36 -12.58 41.72
CA PRO A 218 1.43 -11.91 40.41
C PRO A 218 0.05 -11.48 39.88
N PRO A 219 -0.02 -10.48 38.96
CA PRO A 219 -1.26 -10.05 38.34
C PRO A 219 -1.92 -11.19 37.58
N GLN A 220 -3.23 -11.33 37.74
CA GLN A 220 -3.97 -12.39 37.06
C GLN A 220 -4.28 -12.02 35.63
N THR A 221 -4.02 -12.96 34.71
CA THR A 221 -4.46 -12.85 33.31
C THR A 221 -5.92 -13.24 33.19
N VAL A 222 -6.72 -12.39 32.57
CA VAL A 222 -8.17 -12.55 32.43
C VAL A 222 -8.59 -12.37 30.96
N ILE A 223 -9.78 -12.91 30.67
CA ILE A 223 -10.47 -12.71 29.38
C ILE A 223 -11.57 -11.67 29.56
N VAL A 224 -11.51 -10.63 28.73
CA VAL A 224 -12.58 -9.65 28.57
C VAL A 224 -13.42 -10.02 27.37
N LYS A 225 -14.70 -10.29 27.57
CA LYS A 225 -15.68 -10.47 26.51
C LYS A 225 -16.27 -9.13 26.14
N LEU A 226 -16.18 -8.77 24.88
CA LEU A 226 -16.57 -7.49 24.33
C LEU A 226 -17.73 -7.65 23.35
N GLN A 227 -18.65 -6.70 23.34
CA GLN A 227 -19.56 -6.47 22.23
C GLN A 227 -19.05 -5.25 21.46
N ILE A 228 -18.69 -5.45 20.22
CA ILE A 228 -18.32 -4.36 19.31
C ILE A 228 -19.61 -3.81 18.70
N PRO A 229 -19.99 -2.55 18.99
CA PRO A 229 -21.27 -2.03 18.49
C PRO A 229 -21.26 -1.80 16.98
N ALA A 230 -22.45 -1.75 16.37
CA ALA A 230 -22.60 -1.57 14.92
C ALA A 230 -21.95 -0.25 14.41
N TYR A 231 -21.96 0.80 15.24
CA TYR A 231 -21.37 2.10 14.88
C TYR A 231 -19.85 2.18 15.03
N ALA A 232 -19.23 1.19 15.68
CA ALA A 232 -17.79 1.23 15.91
C ALA A 232 -17.04 1.02 14.59
N LYS A 233 -16.04 1.88 14.35
CA LYS A 233 -15.04 1.61 13.33
C LYS A 233 -14.30 0.33 13.68
N ARG A 234 -13.93 -0.44 12.68
CA ARG A 234 -13.30 -1.75 12.86
C ARG A 234 -12.21 -1.99 11.82
N SER A 235 -11.20 -2.74 12.20
CA SER A 235 -10.04 -2.98 11.34
C SER A 235 -9.45 -4.36 11.60
N SER A 236 -9.08 -5.02 10.53
CA SER A 236 -8.15 -6.16 10.50
C SER A 236 -7.55 -6.24 9.09
N ALA A 237 -6.35 -6.78 8.92
CA ALA A 237 -5.74 -6.90 7.60
C ALA A 237 -4.84 -8.12 7.43
N THR A 238 -3.75 -8.23 8.19
CA THR A 238 -2.68 -9.19 7.93
C THR A 238 -2.73 -10.41 8.84
N THR A 239 -3.34 -10.26 10.01
CA THR A 239 -3.59 -11.37 10.93
C THR A 239 -5.05 -11.39 11.39
N ARG A 240 -5.39 -12.34 12.25
CA ARG A 240 -6.71 -12.43 12.85
C ARG A 240 -6.95 -11.46 14.02
N LYS A 241 -5.94 -10.65 14.36
CA LYS A 241 -6.03 -9.58 15.34
C LYS A 241 -6.87 -8.42 14.79
N CYS A 242 -7.91 -8.05 15.51
CA CYS A 242 -8.84 -6.99 15.15
C CYS A 242 -8.63 -5.75 16.02
N ARG A 243 -9.03 -4.59 15.54
CA ARG A 243 -9.14 -3.34 16.30
C ARG A 243 -10.52 -2.74 16.14
N ALA A 244 -11.04 -2.11 17.20
CA ALA A 244 -12.28 -1.35 17.14
C ALA A 244 -12.14 0.01 17.86
N SER A 245 -12.94 1.00 17.41
CA SER A 245 -12.96 2.33 18.05
C SER A 245 -13.79 2.36 19.33
N ALA A 246 -14.69 1.41 19.52
CA ALA A 246 -15.53 1.27 20.71
C ALA A 246 -15.87 -0.19 21.00
N ALA A 247 -16.06 -0.52 22.28
CA ALA A 247 -16.50 -1.83 22.72
C ALA A 247 -17.27 -1.73 24.04
N LYS A 248 -18.37 -2.45 24.18
CA LYS A 248 -19.05 -2.65 25.45
C LYS A 248 -18.49 -3.88 26.12
N VAL A 249 -18.08 -3.75 27.38
CA VAL A 249 -17.57 -4.85 28.20
C VAL A 249 -18.76 -5.69 28.70
N LEU A 250 -18.84 -6.94 28.30
CA LEU A 250 -19.94 -7.84 28.70
C LEU A 250 -19.59 -8.64 29.95
N SER A 251 -18.36 -9.12 30.04
CA SER A 251 -17.88 -9.88 31.20
C SER A 251 -16.34 -9.90 31.24
N ILE A 252 -15.81 -10.09 32.43
CA ILE A 252 -14.37 -10.29 32.67
C ILE A 252 -14.24 -11.57 33.50
N THR A 253 -13.50 -12.56 32.99
CA THR A 253 -13.37 -13.86 33.67
C THR A 253 -11.92 -14.33 33.70
N SER A 254 -11.60 -15.19 34.67
CA SER A 254 -10.36 -15.99 34.61
C SER A 254 -10.29 -16.81 33.33
N ILE A 255 -9.07 -17.27 32.96
CA ILE A 255 -8.88 -18.10 31.74
C ILE A 255 -9.69 -19.41 31.81
N ASP A 256 -9.85 -20.00 33.00
CA ASP A 256 -10.70 -21.18 33.19
C ASP A 256 -12.20 -20.89 33.27
N GLY A 257 -12.58 -19.60 33.26
CA GLY A 257 -13.97 -19.13 33.26
C GLY A 257 -14.65 -19.19 34.62
N LYS A 258 -13.96 -19.61 35.70
CA LYS A 258 -14.60 -19.85 37.00
C LYS A 258 -14.74 -18.62 37.86
N THR A 259 -13.82 -17.66 37.74
CA THR A 259 -13.81 -16.44 38.54
C THR A 259 -14.23 -15.25 37.68
N HIS A 260 -15.11 -14.42 38.22
CA HIS A 260 -15.58 -13.18 37.61
C HIS A 260 -14.91 -11.96 38.27
N TYR A 261 -14.70 -10.92 37.47
CA TYR A 261 -14.10 -9.66 37.91
C TYR A 261 -14.92 -8.49 37.36
N ASP A 262 -14.99 -7.40 38.14
CA ASP A 262 -15.69 -6.18 37.73
C ASP A 262 -14.82 -5.31 36.84
N THR A 263 -13.49 -5.33 37.04
CA THR A 263 -12.55 -4.50 36.31
C THR A 263 -11.29 -5.26 35.92
N ALA A 264 -10.67 -4.83 34.80
CA ALA A 264 -9.33 -5.27 34.37
C ALA A 264 -8.64 -4.16 33.59
N GLN A 265 -7.32 -4.15 33.56
CA GLN A 265 -6.51 -3.20 32.83
C GLN A 265 -5.95 -3.83 31.55
N SER A 266 -5.69 -2.98 30.54
CA SER A 266 -5.03 -3.41 29.33
C SER A 266 -3.60 -3.90 29.63
N VAL A 267 -3.14 -4.92 28.91
CA VAL A 267 -1.78 -5.45 29.07
C VAL A 267 -0.71 -4.43 28.67
N HIS A 268 -0.99 -3.58 27.68
CA HIS A 268 -0.02 -2.63 27.09
C HIS A 268 -0.19 -1.21 27.59
N ASP A 269 -1.35 -0.88 28.16
CA ASP A 269 -1.67 0.43 28.69
C ASP A 269 -2.45 0.25 30.01
N ARG A 270 -1.79 0.49 31.14
CA ARG A 270 -2.38 0.28 32.45
C ARG A 270 -3.44 1.32 32.83
N ASP A 271 -3.41 2.46 32.15
CA ASP A 271 -4.40 3.52 32.38
C ASP A 271 -5.71 3.20 31.64
N PHE A 272 -5.67 2.31 30.66
CA PHE A 272 -6.84 1.87 29.94
C PHE A 272 -7.53 0.70 30.65
N SER A 273 -8.68 0.99 31.27
CA SER A 273 -9.45 0.07 32.10
C SER A 273 -10.70 -0.43 31.39
N TYR A 274 -11.00 -1.70 31.60
CA TYR A 274 -12.25 -2.35 31.23
C TYR A 274 -13.10 -2.53 32.48
N VAL A 275 -14.33 -2.00 32.46
CA VAL A 275 -15.30 -2.11 33.55
C VAL A 275 -16.53 -2.86 33.02
N CYS A 276 -16.96 -3.89 33.73
CA CYS A 276 -18.13 -4.70 33.34
C CYS A 276 -19.39 -3.83 33.15
N GLY A 277 -20.07 -3.98 32.03
CA GLY A 277 -21.25 -3.20 31.64
C GLY A 277 -20.96 -1.84 30.99
N ALA A 278 -19.74 -1.29 31.15
CA ALA A 278 -19.36 -0.02 30.55
C ALA A 278 -18.97 -0.15 29.07
N THR A 279 -19.01 0.99 28.36
CA THR A 279 -18.49 1.12 27.01
C THR A 279 -17.18 1.88 27.04
N VAL A 280 -16.13 1.27 26.53
CA VAL A 280 -14.82 1.88 26.32
C VAL A 280 -14.69 2.40 24.89
N LYS A 281 -13.98 3.50 24.68
CA LYS A 281 -13.76 4.15 23.39
C LYS A 281 -12.33 4.62 23.27
N VAL A 282 -11.86 4.73 22.04
CA VAL A 282 -10.61 5.41 21.66
C VAL A 282 -10.96 6.53 20.68
N ASP A 283 -10.46 7.73 20.93
CA ASP A 283 -10.81 8.92 20.15
C ASP A 283 -9.94 9.04 18.89
N ASP A 284 -8.74 8.50 18.93
CA ASP A 284 -7.71 8.54 17.89
C ASP A 284 -7.59 7.24 17.10
N PHE A 285 -8.73 6.56 16.84
CA PHE A 285 -8.73 5.30 16.10
C PHE A 285 -8.06 5.43 14.74
N ASP A 286 -6.99 4.64 14.52
CA ASP A 286 -6.29 4.60 13.23
C ASP A 286 -7.04 3.73 12.23
N ASP A 287 -7.58 4.35 11.19
CA ASP A 287 -8.32 3.67 10.12
C ASP A 287 -7.43 2.83 9.18
N ASN A 288 -6.10 2.95 9.28
CA ASN A 288 -5.20 2.16 8.45
C ASN A 288 -5.19 0.70 8.91
N ARG A 289 -5.80 -0.19 8.10
CA ARG A 289 -5.94 -1.61 8.41
C ARG A 289 -4.61 -2.34 8.60
N PHE A 290 -3.58 -1.92 7.88
CA PHE A 290 -2.27 -2.59 7.89
C PHE A 290 -1.41 -2.22 9.12
N ARG A 291 -1.82 -1.22 9.89
CA ARG A 291 -1.18 -0.90 11.17
C ARG A 291 -1.82 -1.70 12.31
N GLU A 292 -1.51 -2.98 12.39
CA GLU A 292 -2.13 -3.87 13.37
C GLU A 292 -1.94 -3.45 14.82
N CYS A 293 -0.79 -2.86 15.15
CA CYS A 293 -0.45 -2.43 16.49
C CYS A 293 -0.76 -0.95 16.78
N SER A 294 -1.48 -0.27 15.86
CA SER A 294 -1.88 1.12 16.05
C SER A 294 -3.06 1.27 17.01
N THR A 295 -3.51 2.52 17.23
CA THR A 295 -4.56 2.87 18.19
C THR A 295 -5.88 2.15 17.90
N GLY A 296 -6.49 1.65 18.96
CA GLY A 296 -7.76 0.89 18.90
C GLY A 296 -7.87 -0.14 20.00
N ILE A 297 -9.08 -0.62 20.24
CA ILE A 297 -9.36 -1.72 21.15
C ILE A 297 -9.05 -3.04 20.44
N HIS A 298 -7.85 -3.57 20.71
CA HIS A 298 -7.40 -4.84 20.12
C HIS A 298 -8.18 -6.02 20.72
N HIS A 299 -8.64 -6.92 19.83
CA HIS A 299 -9.42 -8.10 20.21
C HIS A 299 -9.31 -9.19 19.14
N PHE A 300 -9.83 -10.36 19.45
CA PHE A 300 -9.97 -11.51 18.55
C PHE A 300 -11.45 -11.90 18.47
N ILE A 301 -11.83 -12.57 17.41
CA ILE A 301 -13.23 -13.02 17.22
C ILE A 301 -13.55 -14.23 18.10
N THR A 302 -12.57 -15.08 18.37
CA THR A 302 -12.77 -16.23 19.24
C THR A 302 -12.01 -16.07 20.56
N ARG A 303 -12.55 -16.71 21.59
CA ARG A 303 -11.93 -16.74 22.91
C ARG A 303 -10.57 -17.43 22.88
N ASP A 304 -10.45 -18.52 22.14
CA ASP A 304 -9.24 -19.33 22.06
C ASP A 304 -8.09 -18.56 21.38
N GLU A 305 -8.37 -17.78 20.35
CA GLU A 305 -7.38 -16.87 19.73
C GLU A 305 -6.86 -15.85 20.74
N ALA A 306 -7.73 -15.28 21.56
CA ALA A 306 -7.31 -14.32 22.60
C ALA A 306 -6.45 -15.01 23.66
N VAL A 307 -6.80 -16.22 24.12
CA VAL A 307 -6.00 -17.00 25.08
C VAL A 307 -4.63 -17.33 24.49
N GLN A 308 -4.57 -17.88 23.27
CA GLN A 308 -3.31 -18.23 22.60
C GLN A 308 -2.37 -17.02 22.42
N TYR A 309 -2.93 -15.86 22.15
CA TYR A 309 -2.15 -14.62 22.04
C TYR A 309 -1.54 -14.19 23.38
N GLY A 310 -2.24 -14.37 24.48
CA GLY A 310 -1.82 -13.94 25.81
C GLY A 310 -0.88 -14.93 26.55
N THR A 311 -0.71 -16.12 25.99
CA THR A 311 0.17 -17.17 26.56
C THR A 311 1.50 -17.32 25.81
N ARG A 312 1.71 -16.51 24.77
CA ARG A 312 3.02 -16.36 24.10
C ARG A 312 3.83 -15.30 24.82
#